data_e3eeedd9668203e420da63ae7c52325b
#
_entry.id   e3eeedd9668203e420da63ae7c52325b
#
_cell.length_a   1.000
_cell.length_b   1.000
_cell.length_c   1.000
_cell.angle_alpha   90.00
_cell.angle_beta   90.00
_cell.angle_gamma   90.00
#
_symmetry.space_group_name_H-M   'P 1'
#
loop_
_entity.id
_entity.type
_entity.pdbx_description
1 polymer ?
#
loop_
_entity_poly.entity_id
_entity_poly.type
_entity_poly.pdbx_seq_one_letter_code
_entity_poly.pdbx_strand_id
1 'polypeptide(L)'
;MKVQSLLRIETQLLLGRLLTRSGDQAWDFVVPFALLVIFPGKLQVAAFYYLIVKIGTFLLTPSSGKWIDTHPRIQVVKWGVWLQFFAILAGMVFFGMLDGLVRAGGRESWLLSVLFIALALSGVMASLGSQITDISVGNDLAPSLVAPEKLTHFNSWLRRIDLATEVGAPILAGALFAFHPEQLPLAGLFLIGLWNLVSFVPEYFLLRNVIQRSGLKIKVLTEAQSWKDTFHINLRGSFSDPIFWLILSYALLWLSVLSPHGVLLAAYLKDEMRLPETEIGLFRGLGAVFGLISTVSFPYLVRRLGLISSSRWHLGFQGVTLGIAVTAFAMGSTASVYVFLGCILLSRVGLYGFSNGEFELRQRLIPEGRRGELNSLSSLTTTSATLILFSAGSLLPQTEDFKYLVYVSLAAVLLANVVFIKWSSRQGVVTSGSENLYFQ
;
A
#
# COMPACT_ATOMS: atom_id res chain seq x y z
N MET A 1 -7.19 -12.33 -33.67
CA MET A 1 -6.69 -13.30 -32.66
C MET A 1 -5.80 -12.69 -31.58
N LYS A 2 -4.79 -11.85 -31.91
CA LYS A 2 -3.88 -11.24 -30.88
C LYS A 2 -4.59 -10.34 -29.86
N VAL A 3 -5.58 -9.54 -30.25
CA VAL A 3 -6.29 -8.60 -29.35
C VAL A 3 -7.17 -9.33 -28.33
N GLN A 4 -7.84 -10.43 -28.72
CA GLN A 4 -8.65 -11.23 -27.77
C GLN A 4 -7.78 -11.99 -26.75
N SER A 5 -6.55 -12.38 -27.12
CA SER A 5 -5.62 -13.01 -26.18
C SER A 5 -5.07 -12.01 -25.14
N LEU A 6 -4.85 -10.74 -25.53
CA LEU A 6 -4.39 -9.67 -24.65
C LEU A 6 -5.46 -9.26 -23.61
N LEU A 7 -6.72 -9.14 -24.05
CA LEU A 7 -7.85 -8.89 -23.12
C LEU A 7 -7.97 -9.98 -22.05
N ARG A 8 -7.74 -11.24 -22.40
CA ARG A 8 -7.72 -12.34 -21.42
C ARG A 8 -6.56 -12.25 -20.42
N ILE A 9 -5.38 -11.79 -20.85
CA ILE A 9 -4.20 -11.60 -19.98
C ILE A 9 -4.47 -10.47 -18.98
N GLU A 10 -4.93 -9.31 -19.46
CA GLU A 10 -5.30 -8.18 -18.59
C GLU A 10 -6.33 -8.60 -17.51
N THR A 11 -7.37 -9.35 -17.93
CA THR A 11 -8.39 -9.84 -17.01
C THR A 11 -7.83 -10.82 -15.97
N GLN A 12 -6.90 -11.71 -16.37
CA GLN A 12 -6.26 -12.65 -15.42
C GLN A 12 -5.41 -11.92 -14.40
N LEU A 13 -4.67 -10.88 -14.79
CA LEU A 13 -3.90 -10.04 -13.86
C LEU A 13 -4.82 -9.32 -12.86
N LEU A 14 -5.95 -8.75 -13.33
CA LEU A 14 -6.92 -8.06 -12.47
C LEU A 14 -7.61 -9.03 -11.50
N LEU A 15 -7.98 -10.24 -11.96
CA LEU A 15 -8.56 -11.27 -11.10
C LEU A 15 -7.55 -11.76 -10.05
N GLY A 16 -6.29 -12.00 -10.44
CA GLY A 16 -5.22 -12.31 -9.49
C GLY A 16 -5.12 -11.23 -8.41
N ARG A 17 -5.08 -9.96 -8.83
CA ARG A 17 -5.03 -8.82 -7.90
C ARG A 17 -6.21 -8.79 -6.93
N LEU A 18 -7.42 -9.03 -7.42
CA LEU A 18 -8.63 -9.05 -6.59
C LEU A 18 -8.56 -10.16 -5.52
N LEU A 19 -8.11 -11.35 -5.90
CA LEU A 19 -7.97 -12.48 -4.99
C LEU A 19 -6.95 -12.19 -3.88
N THR A 20 -5.74 -11.75 -4.24
CA THR A 20 -4.70 -11.38 -3.28
C THR A 20 -5.20 -10.29 -2.34
N ARG A 21 -5.66 -9.16 -2.89
CA ARG A 21 -6.02 -8.00 -2.07
C ARG A 21 -7.20 -8.23 -1.15
N SER A 22 -8.21 -8.99 -1.59
CA SER A 22 -9.35 -9.32 -0.72
C SER A 22 -8.92 -10.17 0.48
N GLY A 23 -8.03 -11.14 0.27
CA GLY A 23 -7.47 -11.96 1.34
C GLY A 23 -6.59 -11.18 2.30
N ASP A 24 -5.63 -10.42 1.76
CA ASP A 24 -4.69 -9.63 2.55
C ASP A 24 -5.39 -8.59 3.43
N GLN A 25 -6.32 -7.82 2.86
CA GLN A 25 -7.07 -6.80 3.60
C GLN A 25 -7.97 -7.40 4.68
N ALA A 26 -8.59 -8.56 4.40
CA ALA A 26 -9.39 -9.26 5.39
C ALA A 26 -8.53 -9.81 6.54
N TRP A 27 -7.37 -10.38 6.23
CA TRP A 27 -6.43 -10.90 7.22
C TRP A 27 -5.86 -9.79 8.09
N ASP A 28 -5.37 -8.72 7.48
CA ASP A 28 -4.81 -7.56 8.21
C ASP A 28 -5.84 -6.92 9.14
N PHE A 29 -7.12 -6.92 8.73
CA PHE A 29 -8.19 -6.41 9.57
C PHE A 29 -8.47 -7.30 10.79
N VAL A 30 -8.48 -8.62 10.64
CA VAL A 30 -8.92 -9.54 11.70
C VAL A 30 -7.84 -9.85 12.74
N VAL A 31 -6.57 -9.78 12.37
CA VAL A 31 -5.43 -10.09 13.26
C VAL A 31 -5.46 -9.31 14.59
N PRO A 32 -5.63 -7.96 14.61
CA PRO A 32 -5.68 -7.23 15.87
C PRO A 32 -6.86 -7.64 16.76
N PHE A 33 -8.02 -7.95 16.19
CA PHE A 33 -9.18 -8.42 16.93
C PHE A 33 -8.93 -9.80 17.53
N ALA A 34 -8.31 -10.72 16.79
CA ALA A 34 -7.92 -12.03 17.29
C ALA A 34 -6.93 -11.93 18.44
N LEU A 35 -5.96 -11.01 18.37
CA LEU A 35 -5.03 -10.75 19.49
C LEU A 35 -5.75 -10.18 20.71
N LEU A 36 -6.76 -9.31 20.53
CA LEU A 36 -7.56 -8.79 21.64
C LEU A 36 -8.46 -9.86 22.26
N VAL A 37 -8.92 -10.84 21.49
CA VAL A 37 -9.65 -12.01 22.01
C VAL A 37 -8.75 -12.86 22.91
N ILE A 38 -7.50 -13.12 22.49
CA ILE A 38 -6.52 -13.91 23.26
C ILE A 38 -6.01 -13.12 24.49
N PHE A 39 -5.79 -11.80 24.32
CA PHE A 39 -5.25 -10.91 25.35
C PHE A 39 -6.22 -9.75 25.65
N PRO A 40 -7.34 -10.00 26.35
CA PRO A 40 -8.35 -8.98 26.60
C PRO A 40 -7.78 -7.77 27.34
N GLY A 41 -8.11 -6.56 26.85
CA GLY A 41 -7.65 -5.30 27.44
C GLY A 41 -6.18 -4.94 27.18
N LYS A 42 -5.43 -5.76 26.42
CA LYS A 42 -4.01 -5.51 26.11
C LYS A 42 -3.79 -5.08 24.67
N LEU A 43 -4.26 -3.88 24.32
CA LEU A 43 -4.06 -3.29 22.97
C LEU A 43 -2.57 -3.24 22.55
N GLN A 44 -1.68 -3.11 23.55
CA GLN A 44 -0.22 -3.11 23.33
C GLN A 44 0.28 -4.36 22.59
N VAL A 45 -0.35 -5.53 22.79
CA VAL A 45 0.04 -6.77 22.13
C VAL A 45 -0.17 -6.68 20.61
N ALA A 46 -1.33 -6.16 20.20
CA ALA A 46 -1.60 -5.92 18.77
C ALA A 46 -0.66 -4.86 18.20
N ALA A 47 -0.39 -3.78 18.93
CA ALA A 47 0.55 -2.74 18.50
C ALA A 47 1.98 -3.30 18.34
N PHE A 48 2.44 -4.14 19.26
CA PHE A 48 3.76 -4.81 19.20
C PHE A 48 3.86 -5.76 18.02
N TYR A 49 2.80 -6.54 17.75
CA TYR A 49 2.75 -7.40 16.56
C TYR A 49 2.97 -6.58 15.28
N TYR A 50 2.19 -5.51 15.07
CA TYR A 50 2.34 -4.68 13.89
C TYR A 50 3.68 -3.97 13.80
N LEU A 51 4.23 -3.54 14.93
CA LEU A 51 5.56 -2.92 14.99
C LEU A 51 6.63 -3.90 14.49
N ILE A 52 6.63 -5.15 14.96
CA ILE A 52 7.58 -6.19 14.52
C ILE A 52 7.38 -6.47 13.03
N VAL A 53 6.13 -6.62 12.56
CA VAL A 53 5.84 -6.85 11.14
C VAL A 53 6.34 -5.70 10.29
N LYS A 54 6.07 -4.46 10.67
CA LYS A 54 6.50 -3.28 9.89
C LYS A 54 8.02 -3.11 9.87
N ILE A 55 8.69 -3.28 11.01
CA ILE A 55 10.17 -3.21 11.09
C ILE A 55 10.79 -4.35 10.29
N GLY A 56 10.32 -5.59 10.47
CA GLY A 56 10.84 -6.73 9.76
C GLY A 56 10.68 -6.61 8.23
N THR A 57 9.50 -6.22 7.77
CA THR A 57 9.24 -5.95 6.34
C THR A 57 10.13 -4.82 5.83
N PHE A 58 10.24 -3.72 6.56
CA PHE A 58 11.11 -2.59 6.22
C PHE A 58 12.56 -3.02 6.00
N LEU A 59 13.12 -3.80 6.92
CA LEU A 59 14.50 -4.27 6.84
C LEU A 59 14.74 -5.23 5.67
N LEU A 60 13.74 -6.05 5.31
CA LEU A 60 13.87 -7.06 4.25
C LEU A 60 13.43 -6.57 2.86
N THR A 61 12.73 -5.45 2.78
CA THR A 61 12.25 -4.86 1.51
C THR A 61 13.37 -4.67 0.46
N PRO A 62 14.56 -4.14 0.78
CA PRO A 62 15.62 -3.96 -0.21
C PRO A 62 16.10 -5.27 -0.82
N SER A 63 16.23 -6.29 0.04
CA SER A 63 16.66 -7.62 -0.39
C SER A 63 15.62 -8.27 -1.31
N SER A 64 14.32 -8.09 -1.02
CA SER A 64 13.23 -8.60 -1.87
C SER A 64 13.23 -7.95 -3.25
N GLY A 65 13.49 -6.65 -3.33
CA GLY A 65 13.57 -5.93 -4.61
C GLY A 65 14.70 -6.43 -5.50
N LYS A 66 15.89 -6.57 -4.94
CA LYS A 66 17.04 -7.10 -5.66
C LYS A 66 16.83 -8.56 -6.07
N TRP A 67 16.21 -9.36 -5.19
CA TRP A 67 15.85 -10.71 -5.50
C TRP A 67 14.87 -10.80 -6.70
N ILE A 68 13.88 -9.92 -6.78
CA ILE A 68 12.96 -9.80 -7.92
C ILE A 68 13.75 -9.55 -9.22
N ASP A 69 14.74 -8.68 -9.21
CA ASP A 69 15.50 -8.32 -10.42
C ASP A 69 16.49 -9.42 -10.87
N THR A 70 16.95 -10.26 -9.93
CA THR A 70 17.94 -11.32 -10.20
C THR A 70 17.33 -12.68 -10.53
N HIS A 71 16.00 -12.85 -10.43
CA HIS A 71 15.35 -14.15 -10.64
C HIS A 71 14.31 -14.11 -11.77
N PRO A 72 14.08 -15.26 -12.45
CA PRO A 72 13.04 -15.36 -13.48
C PRO A 72 11.65 -15.09 -12.93
N ARG A 73 10.82 -14.37 -13.69
CA ARG A 73 9.45 -13.98 -13.32
C ARG A 73 8.60 -15.10 -12.72
N ILE A 74 8.69 -16.30 -13.31
CA ILE A 74 7.93 -17.45 -12.84
C ILE A 74 8.36 -17.89 -11.43
N GLN A 75 9.65 -17.81 -11.11
CA GLN A 75 10.18 -18.12 -9.79
C GLN A 75 9.76 -17.04 -8.79
N VAL A 76 9.84 -15.78 -9.17
CA VAL A 76 9.43 -14.63 -8.32
C VAL A 76 7.96 -14.76 -7.91
N VAL A 77 7.06 -14.96 -8.88
CA VAL A 77 5.63 -15.15 -8.61
C VAL A 77 5.40 -16.40 -7.76
N LYS A 78 6.05 -17.53 -8.12
CA LYS A 78 5.94 -18.77 -7.35
C LYS A 78 6.28 -18.56 -5.87
N TRP A 79 7.46 -18.00 -5.60
CA TRP A 79 7.91 -17.81 -4.23
C TRP A 79 7.13 -16.71 -3.49
N GLY A 80 6.70 -15.64 -4.18
CA GLY A 80 5.84 -14.60 -3.59
C GLY A 80 4.52 -15.18 -3.07
N VAL A 81 3.81 -15.95 -3.91
CA VAL A 81 2.52 -16.57 -3.54
C VAL A 81 2.71 -17.67 -2.49
N TRP A 82 3.70 -18.57 -2.65
CA TRP A 82 3.92 -19.65 -1.70
C TRP A 82 4.42 -19.14 -0.33
N LEU A 83 5.20 -18.07 -0.32
CA LEU A 83 5.63 -17.44 0.94
C LEU A 83 4.43 -16.92 1.73
N GLN A 84 3.47 -16.26 1.07
CA GLN A 84 2.21 -15.84 1.69
C GLN A 84 1.41 -17.04 2.19
N PHE A 85 1.24 -18.07 1.35
CA PHE A 85 0.48 -19.28 1.70
C PHE A 85 1.00 -19.91 3.00
N PHE A 86 2.30 -20.21 3.06
CA PHE A 86 2.89 -20.85 4.24
C PHE A 86 2.93 -19.91 5.45
N ALA A 87 3.08 -18.62 5.24
CA ALA A 87 3.05 -17.64 6.32
C ALA A 87 1.67 -17.51 6.96
N ILE A 88 0.60 -17.46 6.16
CA ILE A 88 -0.79 -17.45 6.67
C ILE A 88 -1.12 -18.77 7.37
N LEU A 89 -0.74 -19.91 6.78
CA LEU A 89 -0.93 -21.22 7.42
C LEU A 89 -0.22 -21.30 8.78
N ALA A 90 1.03 -20.88 8.85
CA ALA A 90 1.80 -20.81 10.09
C ALA A 90 1.15 -19.85 11.09
N GLY A 91 0.69 -18.67 10.63
CA GLY A 91 -0.03 -17.70 11.46
C GLY A 91 -1.29 -18.30 12.10
N MET A 92 -2.10 -19.03 11.32
CA MET A 92 -3.27 -19.74 11.85
C MET A 92 -2.88 -20.76 12.94
N VAL A 93 -1.84 -21.55 12.70
CA VAL A 93 -1.33 -22.53 13.69
C VAL A 93 -0.87 -21.81 14.98
N PHE A 94 -0.09 -20.74 14.85
CA PHE A 94 0.39 -19.99 16.01
C PHE A 94 -0.73 -19.30 16.76
N PHE A 95 -1.76 -18.77 16.11
CA PHE A 95 -2.94 -18.26 16.76
C PHE A 95 -3.67 -19.34 17.58
N GLY A 96 -3.86 -20.53 17.00
CA GLY A 96 -4.47 -21.67 17.72
C GLY A 96 -3.64 -22.12 18.93
N MET A 97 -2.31 -22.19 18.79
CA MET A 97 -1.42 -22.54 19.89
C MET A 97 -1.42 -21.48 21.01
N LEU A 98 -1.41 -20.19 20.65
CA LEU A 98 -1.49 -19.08 21.61
C LEU A 98 -2.81 -19.11 22.39
N ASP A 99 -3.94 -19.27 21.71
CA ASP A 99 -5.25 -19.37 22.35
C ASP A 99 -5.32 -20.58 23.30
N GLY A 100 -4.87 -21.74 22.85
CA GLY A 100 -4.81 -22.96 23.66
C GLY A 100 -3.92 -22.80 24.90
N LEU A 101 -2.73 -22.21 24.75
CA LEU A 101 -1.81 -21.96 25.86
C LEU A 101 -2.39 -20.98 26.89
N VAL A 102 -3.01 -19.89 26.44
CA VAL A 102 -3.60 -18.88 27.32
C VAL A 102 -4.80 -19.45 28.08
N ARG A 103 -5.64 -20.27 27.43
CA ARG A 103 -6.77 -20.97 28.09
C ARG A 103 -6.32 -22.01 29.11
N ALA A 104 -5.20 -22.67 28.85
CA ALA A 104 -4.58 -23.62 29.80
C ALA A 104 -3.89 -22.95 31.00
N GLY A 105 -3.95 -21.61 31.12
CA GLY A 105 -3.34 -20.87 32.23
C GLY A 105 -1.85 -20.54 32.04
N GLY A 106 -1.27 -20.81 30.87
CA GLY A 106 0.16 -20.62 30.57
C GLY A 106 0.58 -19.16 30.28
N ARG A 107 -0.09 -18.16 30.88
CA ARG A 107 0.17 -16.72 30.62
C ARG A 107 1.56 -16.24 31.01
N GLU A 108 2.21 -16.89 31.96
CA GLU A 108 3.57 -16.56 32.40
C GLU A 108 4.65 -17.45 31.74
N SER A 109 4.25 -18.31 30.82
CA SER A 109 5.18 -19.22 30.15
C SER A 109 6.07 -18.48 29.12
N TRP A 110 7.39 -18.78 29.15
CA TRP A 110 8.31 -18.34 28.09
C TRP A 110 7.86 -18.77 26.68
N LEU A 111 7.13 -19.89 26.61
CA LEU A 111 6.58 -20.43 25.37
C LEU A 111 5.60 -19.44 24.72
N LEU A 112 4.84 -18.65 25.51
CA LEU A 112 3.96 -17.61 25.00
C LEU A 112 4.72 -16.55 24.22
N SER A 113 5.87 -16.10 24.73
CA SER A 113 6.73 -15.13 24.05
C SER A 113 7.31 -15.69 22.74
N VAL A 114 7.73 -16.96 22.77
CA VAL A 114 8.23 -17.64 21.56
C VAL A 114 7.14 -17.77 20.50
N LEU A 115 5.95 -18.21 20.85
CA LEU A 115 4.81 -18.31 19.94
C LEU A 115 4.39 -16.95 19.40
N PHE A 116 4.41 -15.91 20.22
CA PHE A 116 4.10 -14.56 19.77
C PHE A 116 5.14 -14.02 18.77
N ILE A 117 6.44 -14.25 19.02
CA ILE A 117 7.50 -13.88 18.08
C ILE A 117 7.36 -14.68 16.79
N ALA A 118 7.08 -15.98 16.86
CA ALA A 118 6.87 -16.83 15.69
C ALA A 118 5.67 -16.35 14.85
N LEU A 119 4.56 -15.96 15.52
CA LEU A 119 3.41 -15.34 14.88
C LEU A 119 3.79 -14.02 14.20
N ALA A 120 4.55 -13.15 14.85
CA ALA A 120 4.97 -11.88 14.26
C ALA A 120 5.91 -12.10 13.05
N LEU A 121 6.82 -13.07 13.13
CA LEU A 121 7.68 -13.46 11.99
C LEU A 121 6.86 -14.03 10.83
N SER A 122 5.82 -14.82 11.08
CA SER A 122 4.91 -15.25 10.02
C SER A 122 4.21 -14.04 9.36
N GLY A 123 3.82 -13.03 10.13
CA GLY A 123 3.30 -11.77 9.60
C GLY A 123 4.30 -11.02 8.70
N VAL A 124 5.59 -10.99 9.10
CA VAL A 124 6.67 -10.42 8.25
C VAL A 124 6.76 -11.17 6.91
N MET A 125 6.74 -12.50 6.95
CA MET A 125 6.83 -13.32 5.73
C MET A 125 5.60 -13.14 4.83
N ALA A 126 4.40 -13.07 5.39
CA ALA A 126 3.18 -12.78 4.65
C ALA A 126 3.26 -11.41 3.95
N SER A 127 3.66 -10.37 4.69
CA SER A 127 3.82 -9.02 4.16
C SER A 127 4.88 -8.92 3.05
N LEU A 128 6.01 -9.63 3.20
CA LEU A 128 7.04 -9.71 2.15
C LEU A 128 6.54 -10.44 0.90
N GLY A 129 5.84 -11.56 1.06
CA GLY A 129 5.26 -12.31 -0.05
C GLY A 129 4.26 -11.47 -0.83
N SER A 130 3.38 -10.73 -0.12
CA SER A 130 2.44 -9.78 -0.72
C SER A 130 3.17 -8.68 -1.50
N GLN A 131 4.22 -8.07 -0.92
CA GLN A 131 5.02 -7.05 -1.57
C GLN A 131 5.73 -7.57 -2.84
N ILE A 132 6.30 -8.78 -2.79
CA ILE A 132 6.94 -9.41 -3.95
C ILE A 132 5.92 -9.62 -5.08
N THR A 133 4.74 -10.12 -4.75
CA THR A 133 3.65 -10.34 -5.72
C THR A 133 3.16 -9.01 -6.30
N ASP A 134 2.98 -7.99 -5.47
CA ASP A 134 2.56 -6.64 -5.89
C ASP A 134 3.54 -6.00 -6.87
N ILE A 135 4.83 -6.03 -6.57
CA ILE A 135 5.87 -5.49 -7.46
C ILE A 135 5.92 -6.31 -8.76
N SER A 136 5.81 -7.63 -8.67
CA SER A 136 5.85 -8.51 -9.85
C SER A 136 4.65 -8.25 -10.78
N VAL A 137 3.45 -8.16 -10.24
CA VAL A 137 2.23 -7.96 -11.04
C VAL A 137 2.13 -6.52 -11.54
N GLY A 138 2.24 -5.55 -10.63
CA GLY A 138 2.01 -4.15 -10.94
C GLY A 138 3.16 -3.50 -11.71
N ASN A 139 4.40 -3.80 -11.35
CA ASN A 139 5.54 -3.04 -11.82
C ASN A 139 6.42 -3.79 -12.82
N ASP A 140 6.28 -5.11 -12.94
CA ASP A 140 7.03 -5.91 -13.93
C ASP A 140 6.12 -6.50 -15.01
N LEU A 141 5.08 -7.26 -14.66
CA LEU A 141 4.20 -7.90 -15.64
C LEU A 141 3.29 -6.90 -16.35
N ALA A 142 2.64 -5.99 -15.63
CA ALA A 142 1.72 -5.03 -16.22
C ALA A 142 2.38 -4.17 -17.32
N PRO A 143 3.51 -3.47 -17.09
CA PRO A 143 4.15 -2.67 -18.13
C PRO A 143 4.80 -3.50 -19.25
N SER A 144 5.03 -4.79 -19.01
CA SER A 144 5.59 -5.71 -20.03
C SER A 144 4.53 -6.33 -20.95
N LEU A 145 3.26 -6.38 -20.50
CA LEU A 145 2.17 -7.10 -21.17
C LEU A 145 1.04 -6.21 -21.66
N VAL A 146 0.82 -5.09 -20.98
CA VAL A 146 -0.23 -4.11 -21.34
C VAL A 146 0.35 -3.08 -22.30
N ALA A 147 -0.34 -2.84 -23.40
CA ALA A 147 0.08 -1.82 -24.37
C ALA A 147 0.16 -0.45 -23.68
N PRO A 148 1.18 0.38 -24.01
CA PRO A 148 1.40 1.68 -23.36
C PRO A 148 0.16 2.59 -23.35
N GLU A 149 -0.65 2.55 -24.40
CA GLU A 149 -1.87 3.35 -24.55
C GLU A 149 -3.00 2.90 -23.60
N LYS A 150 -2.97 1.64 -23.17
CA LYS A 150 -3.95 1.04 -22.26
C LYS A 150 -3.49 1.02 -20.81
N LEU A 151 -2.23 1.30 -20.55
CA LEU A 151 -1.62 1.15 -19.22
C LEU A 151 -2.32 2.04 -18.18
N THR A 152 -2.64 3.28 -18.52
CA THR A 152 -3.39 4.21 -17.66
C THR A 152 -4.75 3.65 -17.26
N HIS A 153 -5.48 3.06 -18.22
CA HIS A 153 -6.79 2.46 -17.94
C HIS A 153 -6.67 1.19 -17.10
N PHE A 154 -5.67 0.35 -17.37
CA PHE A 154 -5.39 -0.84 -16.59
C PHE A 154 -5.01 -0.50 -15.15
N ASN A 155 -4.12 0.47 -14.93
CA ASN A 155 -3.73 0.95 -13.59
C ASN A 155 -4.93 1.52 -12.82
N SER A 156 -5.85 2.20 -13.52
CA SER A 156 -7.09 2.68 -12.91
C SER A 156 -7.99 1.54 -12.43
N TRP A 157 -8.03 0.41 -13.15
CA TRP A 157 -8.74 -0.79 -12.69
C TRP A 157 -8.04 -1.47 -11.51
N LEU A 158 -6.70 -1.58 -11.52
CA LEU A 158 -5.94 -2.06 -10.37
C LEU A 158 -6.29 -1.22 -9.12
N ARG A 159 -6.32 0.10 -9.27
CA ARG A 159 -6.64 1.00 -8.17
C ARG A 159 -8.07 0.87 -7.67
N ARG A 160 -9.04 0.65 -8.58
CA ARG A 160 -10.44 0.36 -8.18
C ARG A 160 -10.53 -0.91 -7.34
N ILE A 161 -9.80 -1.95 -7.72
CA ILE A 161 -9.73 -3.21 -6.96
C ILE A 161 -9.13 -2.95 -5.58
N ASP A 162 -8.01 -2.23 -5.50
CA ASP A 162 -7.37 -1.90 -4.23
C ASP A 162 -8.31 -1.13 -3.29
N LEU A 163 -8.98 -0.07 -3.79
CA LEU A 163 -9.94 0.72 -3.00
C LEU A 163 -11.19 -0.06 -2.61
N ALA A 164 -11.71 -0.88 -3.52
CA ALA A 164 -12.89 -1.70 -3.23
C ALA A 164 -12.60 -2.78 -2.18
N THR A 165 -11.42 -3.39 -2.23
CA THR A 165 -10.99 -4.39 -1.24
C THR A 165 -10.60 -3.75 0.09
N GLU A 166 -9.98 -2.56 0.08
CA GLU A 166 -9.65 -1.81 1.30
C GLU A 166 -10.89 -1.49 2.16
N VAL A 167 -12.05 -1.31 1.55
CA VAL A 167 -13.32 -1.06 2.24
C VAL A 167 -14.15 -2.34 2.41
N GLY A 168 -14.29 -3.11 1.34
CA GLY A 168 -15.19 -4.26 1.31
C GLY A 168 -14.68 -5.46 2.10
N ALA A 169 -13.37 -5.75 2.03
CA ALA A 169 -12.81 -6.90 2.71
C ALA A 169 -12.88 -6.78 4.25
N PRO A 170 -12.55 -5.64 4.89
CA PRO A 170 -12.77 -5.46 6.32
C PRO A 170 -14.22 -5.60 6.76
N ILE A 171 -15.19 -5.11 5.97
CA ILE A 171 -16.62 -5.25 6.30
C ILE A 171 -17.03 -6.72 6.32
N LEU A 172 -16.66 -7.47 5.28
CA LEU A 172 -16.95 -8.91 5.20
C LEU A 172 -16.21 -9.69 6.29
N ALA A 173 -14.94 -9.36 6.52
CA ALA A 173 -14.13 -9.97 7.58
C ALA A 173 -14.71 -9.71 8.97
N GLY A 174 -15.17 -8.49 9.24
CA GLY A 174 -15.82 -8.13 10.49
C GLY A 174 -17.13 -8.91 10.71
N ALA A 175 -17.94 -9.03 9.66
CA ALA A 175 -19.16 -9.84 9.71
C ALA A 175 -18.87 -11.33 9.98
N LEU A 176 -17.86 -11.90 9.29
CA LEU A 176 -17.43 -13.29 9.52
C LEU A 176 -16.84 -13.48 10.92
N PHE A 177 -16.08 -12.50 11.41
CA PHE A 177 -15.49 -12.56 12.75
C PHE A 177 -16.54 -12.42 13.87
N ALA A 178 -17.60 -11.64 13.64
CA ALA A 178 -18.72 -11.50 14.56
C ALA A 178 -19.60 -12.78 14.64
N PHE A 179 -19.62 -13.57 13.57
CA PHE A 179 -20.35 -14.84 13.48
C PHE A 179 -19.50 -16.00 14.01
N HIS A 180 -19.19 -15.99 15.32
CA HIS A 180 -18.45 -17.08 15.93
C HIS A 180 -19.28 -17.74 17.06
N PRO A 181 -19.23 -19.06 17.21
CA PRO A 181 -19.76 -19.73 18.38
C PRO A 181 -18.98 -19.30 19.64
N GLU A 182 -19.66 -19.13 20.77
CA GLU A 182 -19.01 -18.75 22.04
C GLU A 182 -17.83 -19.67 22.41
N GLN A 183 -17.91 -20.94 22.02
CA GLN A 183 -16.86 -21.95 22.27
C GLN A 183 -15.64 -21.81 21.36
N LEU A 184 -15.76 -21.11 20.20
CA LEU A 184 -14.70 -20.96 19.19
C LEU A 184 -14.50 -19.49 18.80
N PRO A 185 -14.00 -18.63 19.69
CA PRO A 185 -13.93 -17.19 19.44
C PRO A 185 -12.96 -16.79 18.32
N LEU A 186 -12.08 -17.68 17.88
CA LEU A 186 -11.20 -17.48 16.73
C LEU A 186 -11.72 -18.11 15.42
N ALA A 187 -12.95 -18.66 15.41
CA ALA A 187 -13.50 -19.30 14.21
C ALA A 187 -13.50 -18.36 12.99
N GLY A 188 -13.84 -17.09 13.18
CA GLY A 188 -13.80 -16.08 12.14
C GLY A 188 -12.39 -15.86 11.57
N LEU A 189 -11.35 -15.83 12.41
CA LEU A 189 -9.95 -15.76 11.96
C LEU A 189 -9.59 -16.96 11.08
N PHE A 190 -9.97 -18.18 11.50
CA PHE A 190 -9.66 -19.39 10.74
C PHE A 190 -10.42 -19.44 9.42
N LEU A 191 -11.66 -18.97 9.36
CA LEU A 191 -12.44 -18.88 8.12
C LEU A 191 -11.80 -17.89 7.14
N ILE A 192 -11.34 -16.72 7.63
CA ILE A 192 -10.64 -15.72 6.82
C ILE A 192 -9.28 -16.24 6.35
N GLY A 193 -8.54 -16.91 7.24
CA GLY A 193 -7.28 -17.57 6.88
C GLY A 193 -7.49 -18.65 5.82
N LEU A 194 -8.52 -19.48 5.94
CA LEU A 194 -8.87 -20.49 4.95
C LEU A 194 -9.25 -19.85 3.60
N TRP A 195 -10.06 -18.79 3.61
CA TRP A 195 -10.36 -18.01 2.41
C TRP A 195 -9.08 -17.53 1.72
N ASN A 196 -8.15 -16.99 2.49
CA ASN A 196 -6.87 -16.50 1.99
C ASN A 196 -6.03 -17.64 1.38
N LEU A 197 -5.91 -18.78 2.08
CA LEU A 197 -5.20 -19.96 1.55
C LEU A 197 -5.82 -20.49 0.25
N VAL A 198 -7.16 -20.54 0.18
CA VAL A 198 -7.87 -20.98 -1.04
C VAL A 198 -7.64 -20.00 -2.18
N SER A 199 -7.59 -18.70 -1.92
CA SER A 199 -7.38 -17.66 -2.96
C SER A 199 -5.99 -17.69 -3.60
N PHE A 200 -4.95 -18.10 -2.87
CA PHE A 200 -3.58 -18.19 -3.41
C PHE A 200 -3.41 -19.24 -4.49
N VAL A 201 -4.19 -20.31 -4.45
CA VAL A 201 -4.09 -21.39 -5.44
C VAL A 201 -4.51 -20.91 -6.84
N PRO A 202 -5.74 -20.39 -7.07
CA PRO A 202 -6.12 -19.86 -8.37
C PRO A 202 -5.25 -18.66 -8.78
N GLU A 203 -4.83 -17.80 -7.86
CA GLU A 203 -3.91 -16.71 -8.14
C GLU A 203 -2.61 -17.19 -8.77
N TYR A 204 -1.95 -18.17 -8.14
CA TYR A 204 -0.71 -18.75 -8.69
C TYR A 204 -0.92 -19.29 -10.11
N PHE A 205 -2.00 -20.04 -10.35
CA PHE A 205 -2.28 -20.60 -11.67
C PHE A 205 -2.59 -19.52 -12.70
N LEU A 206 -3.32 -18.46 -12.33
CA LEU A 206 -3.59 -17.32 -13.21
C LEU A 206 -2.28 -16.63 -13.62
N LEU A 207 -1.43 -16.28 -12.66
CA LEU A 207 -0.17 -15.58 -12.93
C LEU A 207 0.82 -16.47 -13.71
N ARG A 208 0.92 -17.76 -13.36
CA ARG A 208 1.72 -18.74 -14.11
C ARG A 208 1.24 -18.82 -15.57
N ASN A 209 -0.05 -18.91 -15.79
CA ASN A 209 -0.65 -19.01 -17.13
C ASN A 209 -0.38 -17.74 -17.95
N VAL A 210 -0.47 -16.55 -17.32
CA VAL A 210 -0.12 -15.27 -17.95
C VAL A 210 1.35 -15.29 -18.39
N ILE A 211 2.28 -15.66 -17.54
CA ILE A 211 3.71 -15.69 -17.86
C ILE A 211 4.01 -16.69 -18.98
N GLN A 212 3.42 -17.90 -18.93
CA GLN A 212 3.68 -18.94 -19.92
C GLN A 212 3.08 -18.61 -21.31
N ARG A 213 1.90 -17.97 -21.34
CA ARG A 213 1.22 -17.63 -22.61
C ARG A 213 1.66 -16.32 -23.23
N SER A 214 2.25 -15.43 -22.43
CA SER A 214 2.65 -14.10 -22.91
C SER A 214 3.78 -14.12 -23.91
N GLY A 215 4.56 -15.20 -23.99
CA GLY A 215 5.75 -15.25 -24.83
C GLY A 215 6.80 -14.19 -24.46
N LEU A 216 6.73 -13.67 -23.21
CA LEU A 216 7.72 -12.71 -22.74
C LEU A 216 9.12 -13.28 -22.89
N LYS A 217 10.00 -12.49 -23.47
CA LYS A 217 11.44 -12.81 -23.50
C LYS A 217 11.92 -13.05 -22.09
N ILE A 218 12.92 -13.93 -21.97
CA ILE A 218 13.60 -14.16 -20.69
C ILE A 218 14.03 -12.78 -20.16
N LYS A 219 13.67 -12.49 -18.93
CA LYS A 219 14.05 -11.24 -18.27
C LYS A 219 15.57 -11.10 -18.34
N VAL A 220 16.06 -9.92 -18.72
CA VAL A 220 17.49 -9.61 -18.60
C VAL A 220 17.77 -9.58 -17.11
N LEU A 221 18.39 -10.62 -16.61
CA LEU A 221 18.73 -10.72 -15.18
C LEU A 221 19.98 -9.85 -14.93
N THR A 222 19.91 -9.03 -13.92
CA THR A 222 21.11 -8.38 -13.38
C THR A 222 22.00 -9.46 -12.78
N GLU A 223 23.30 -9.44 -13.07
CA GLU A 223 24.24 -10.40 -12.49
C GLU A 223 24.09 -10.38 -10.96
N ALA A 224 23.94 -11.59 -10.39
CA ALA A 224 23.85 -11.74 -8.95
C ALA A 224 25.21 -11.39 -8.34
N GLN A 225 25.34 -10.15 -7.89
CA GLN A 225 26.44 -9.75 -7.03
C GLN A 225 26.35 -10.50 -5.69
N SER A 226 27.48 -10.60 -4.98
CA SER A 226 27.57 -11.32 -3.70
C SER A 226 26.41 -11.02 -2.75
N TRP A 227 26.01 -11.99 -1.94
CA TRP A 227 25.00 -11.83 -0.86
C TRP A 227 25.26 -10.58 0.02
N LYS A 228 26.52 -10.23 0.24
CA LYS A 228 26.91 -9.03 0.99
C LYS A 228 26.48 -7.75 0.30
N ASP A 229 26.52 -7.70 -1.03
CA ASP A 229 26.08 -6.54 -1.81
C ASP A 229 24.56 -6.43 -1.87
N THR A 230 23.81 -7.51 -1.57
CA THR A 230 22.36 -7.52 -1.54
C THR A 230 21.81 -6.69 -0.39
N PHE A 231 22.50 -6.61 0.74
CA PHE A 231 22.13 -5.79 1.89
C PHE A 231 22.66 -4.34 1.80
N HIS A 232 23.65 -4.08 0.95
CA HIS A 232 24.09 -2.71 0.68
C HIS A 232 23.23 -2.10 -0.42
N ILE A 233 22.15 -1.40 -0.02
CA ILE A 233 21.50 -0.44 -0.91
C ILE A 233 22.58 0.57 -1.25
N ASN A 234 22.90 0.74 -2.52
CA ASN A 234 23.73 1.85 -2.94
C ASN A 234 22.89 3.15 -2.85
N LEU A 235 22.57 3.56 -1.62
CA LEU A 235 21.79 4.75 -1.35
C LEU A 235 22.36 5.97 -2.09
N ARG A 236 23.69 6.11 -2.12
CA ARG A 236 24.34 7.20 -2.86
C ARG A 236 24.02 7.17 -4.36
N GLY A 237 24.04 5.99 -4.98
CA GLY A 237 23.66 5.84 -6.39
C GLY A 237 22.19 6.10 -6.62
N SER A 238 21.33 5.65 -5.69
CA SER A 238 19.88 5.85 -5.79
C SER A 238 19.47 7.32 -5.65
N PHE A 239 20.12 8.10 -4.79
CA PHE A 239 19.88 9.55 -4.67
C PHE A 239 20.28 10.35 -5.92
N SER A 240 21.20 9.83 -6.71
CA SER A 240 21.62 10.44 -7.97
C SER A 240 20.68 10.08 -9.14
N ASP A 241 19.82 9.08 -8.98
CA ASP A 241 18.86 8.66 -10.00
C ASP A 241 17.70 9.67 -10.08
N PRO A 242 17.37 10.16 -11.28
CA PRO A 242 16.23 11.07 -11.45
C PRO A 242 14.91 10.50 -10.93
N ILE A 243 14.71 9.18 -10.97
CA ILE A 243 13.50 8.48 -10.49
C ILE A 243 13.34 8.61 -8.97
N PHE A 244 14.44 8.74 -8.23
CA PHE A 244 14.38 8.97 -6.78
C PHE A 244 13.54 10.21 -6.41
N TRP A 245 13.66 11.30 -7.16
CA TRP A 245 12.89 12.52 -6.91
C TRP A 245 11.39 12.35 -7.18
N LEU A 246 11.04 11.51 -8.16
CA LEU A 246 9.65 11.10 -8.38
C LEU A 246 9.12 10.30 -7.18
N ILE A 247 9.88 9.29 -6.73
CA ILE A 247 9.56 8.46 -5.56
C ILE A 247 9.45 9.34 -4.30
N LEU A 248 10.40 10.25 -4.08
CA LEU A 248 10.40 11.16 -2.94
C LEU A 248 9.15 12.06 -2.91
N SER A 249 8.72 12.57 -4.07
CA SER A 249 7.51 13.39 -4.16
C SER A 249 6.27 12.64 -3.67
N TYR A 250 6.18 11.34 -3.96
CA TYR A 250 5.10 10.50 -3.47
C TYR A 250 5.26 10.14 -1.98
N ALA A 251 6.48 9.82 -1.55
CA ALA A 251 6.77 9.49 -0.15
C ALA A 251 6.42 10.65 0.82
N LEU A 252 6.64 11.89 0.41
CA LEU A 252 6.27 13.08 1.19
C LEU A 252 4.78 13.16 1.50
N LEU A 253 3.90 12.60 0.65
CA LEU A 253 2.45 12.58 0.91
C LEU A 253 2.07 11.65 2.06
N TRP A 254 2.94 10.69 2.41
CA TRP A 254 2.75 9.79 3.55
C TRP A 254 3.12 10.44 4.90
N LEU A 255 3.74 11.63 4.90
CA LEU A 255 3.94 12.47 6.09
C LEU A 255 2.67 13.27 6.47
N SER A 256 1.50 12.89 5.99
CA SER A 256 0.26 13.61 6.23
C SER A 256 -0.69 12.86 7.16
N VAL A 257 -1.08 13.51 8.27
CA VAL A 257 -2.18 13.06 9.14
C VAL A 257 -3.55 13.34 8.55
N LEU A 258 -3.64 14.20 7.53
CA LEU A 258 -4.90 14.64 6.91
C LEU A 258 -5.44 13.57 5.96
N SER A 259 -5.79 12.42 6.52
CA SER A 259 -6.34 11.27 5.80
C SER A 259 -7.58 10.73 6.50
N PRO A 260 -8.71 10.52 5.79
CA PRO A 260 -9.90 9.91 6.39
C PRO A 260 -9.64 8.55 7.05
N HIS A 261 -8.68 7.79 6.52
CA HIS A 261 -8.29 6.48 7.06
C HIS A 261 -7.20 6.58 8.14
N GLY A 262 -6.68 7.79 8.41
CA GLY A 262 -5.61 8.03 9.38
C GLY A 262 -6.10 7.83 10.83
N VAL A 263 -5.35 7.01 11.59
CA VAL A 263 -5.66 6.74 13.01
C VAL A 263 -5.54 8.01 13.85
N LEU A 264 -4.51 8.83 13.60
CA LEU A 264 -4.26 10.07 14.36
C LEU A 264 -5.38 11.10 14.15
N LEU A 265 -5.87 11.26 12.91
CA LEU A 265 -7.00 12.15 12.65
C LEU A 265 -8.28 11.61 13.29
N ALA A 266 -8.54 10.30 13.19
CA ALA A 266 -9.73 9.70 13.79
C ALA A 266 -9.75 9.86 15.32
N ALA A 267 -8.60 9.70 15.98
CA ALA A 267 -8.46 9.94 17.41
C ALA A 267 -8.75 11.42 17.75
N TYR A 268 -8.16 12.36 17.02
CA TYR A 268 -8.41 13.79 17.20
C TYR A 268 -9.89 14.16 17.03
N LEU A 269 -10.55 13.63 15.98
CA LEU A 269 -11.98 13.89 15.73
C LEU A 269 -12.86 13.35 16.85
N LYS A 270 -12.49 12.21 17.45
CA LYS A 270 -13.23 11.62 18.57
C LYS A 270 -13.00 12.35 19.88
N ASP A 271 -11.74 12.60 20.23
CA ASP A 271 -11.37 13.08 21.56
C ASP A 271 -11.55 14.59 21.72
N GLU A 272 -11.11 15.37 20.71
CA GLU A 272 -11.14 16.85 20.76
C GLU A 272 -12.43 17.42 20.15
N MET A 273 -12.79 16.96 18.96
CA MET A 273 -14.00 17.44 18.27
C MET A 273 -15.27 16.72 18.73
N ARG A 274 -15.16 15.65 19.54
CA ARG A 274 -16.27 14.86 20.09
C ARG A 274 -17.28 14.40 19.04
N LEU A 275 -16.80 14.11 17.83
CA LEU A 275 -17.65 13.59 16.77
C LEU A 275 -18.09 12.15 17.07
N PRO A 276 -19.35 11.80 16.81
CA PRO A 276 -19.85 10.44 16.94
C PRO A 276 -19.06 9.47 16.07
N GLU A 277 -18.89 8.25 16.53
CA GLU A 277 -18.17 7.18 15.79
C GLU A 277 -18.80 6.91 14.41
N THR A 278 -20.10 7.07 14.30
CA THR A 278 -20.86 6.96 13.03
C THR A 278 -20.43 8.00 12.00
N GLU A 279 -20.23 9.26 12.42
CA GLU A 279 -19.79 10.34 11.53
C GLU A 279 -18.33 10.13 11.09
N ILE A 280 -17.47 9.67 12.02
CA ILE A 280 -16.08 9.30 11.70
C ILE A 280 -16.07 8.12 10.71
N GLY A 281 -16.92 7.11 10.93
CA GLY A 281 -17.09 5.99 10.00
C GLY A 281 -17.57 6.43 8.60
N LEU A 282 -18.56 7.32 8.55
CA LEU A 282 -19.05 7.90 7.29
C LEU A 282 -17.96 8.70 6.58
N PHE A 283 -17.21 9.52 7.31
CA PHE A 283 -16.08 10.28 6.76
C PHE A 283 -15.02 9.37 6.13
N ARG A 284 -14.69 8.24 6.79
CA ARG A 284 -13.78 7.23 6.25
C ARG A 284 -14.33 6.59 4.97
N GLY A 285 -15.61 6.20 4.97
CA GLY A 285 -16.28 5.62 3.80
C GLY A 285 -16.31 6.59 2.61
N LEU A 286 -16.62 7.85 2.86
CA LEU A 286 -16.60 8.90 1.83
C LEU A 286 -15.18 9.10 1.27
N GLY A 287 -14.14 8.99 2.10
CA GLY A 287 -12.75 9.04 1.64
C GLY A 287 -12.45 8.04 0.52
N ALA A 288 -12.96 6.81 0.63
CA ALA A 288 -12.83 5.80 -0.42
C ALA A 288 -13.63 6.16 -1.68
N VAL A 289 -14.85 6.70 -1.54
CA VAL A 289 -15.66 7.16 -2.67
C VAL A 289 -14.94 8.24 -3.47
N PHE A 290 -14.36 9.26 -2.79
CA PHE A 290 -13.55 10.27 -3.45
C PHE A 290 -12.29 9.69 -4.11
N GLY A 291 -11.71 8.65 -3.52
CA GLY A 291 -10.65 7.86 -4.14
C GLY A 291 -11.10 7.20 -5.46
N LEU A 292 -12.30 6.61 -5.49
CA LEU A 292 -12.86 6.02 -6.69
C LEU A 292 -13.11 7.04 -7.80
N ILE A 293 -13.54 8.27 -7.46
CA ILE A 293 -13.70 9.36 -8.43
C ILE A 293 -12.37 9.62 -9.17
N SER A 294 -11.23 9.56 -8.48
CA SER A 294 -9.93 9.76 -9.10
C SER A 294 -9.63 8.73 -10.20
N THR A 295 -10.12 7.50 -10.04
CA THR A 295 -9.90 6.42 -11.03
C THR A 295 -10.63 6.63 -12.36
N VAL A 296 -11.61 7.54 -12.37
CA VAL A 296 -12.34 7.96 -13.57
C VAL A 296 -11.75 9.27 -14.11
N SER A 297 -11.49 10.24 -13.23
CA SER A 297 -10.96 11.55 -13.63
C SER A 297 -9.53 11.47 -14.16
N PHE A 298 -8.69 10.61 -13.60
CA PHE A 298 -7.29 10.49 -14.00
C PHE A 298 -7.11 10.05 -15.46
N PRO A 299 -7.71 8.94 -15.95
CA PRO A 299 -7.58 8.56 -17.37
C PRO A 299 -8.16 9.61 -18.33
N TYR A 300 -9.20 10.31 -17.91
CA TYR A 300 -9.78 11.40 -18.70
C TYR A 300 -8.79 12.56 -18.87
N LEU A 301 -8.17 12.99 -17.76
CA LEU A 301 -7.17 14.06 -17.79
C LEU A 301 -5.89 13.65 -18.52
N VAL A 302 -5.45 12.40 -18.38
CA VAL A 302 -4.27 11.89 -19.11
C VAL A 302 -4.47 11.96 -20.61
N ARG A 303 -5.67 11.61 -21.11
CA ARG A 303 -5.99 11.74 -22.55
C ARG A 303 -6.00 13.20 -23.05
N ARG A 304 -6.31 14.16 -22.18
CA ARG A 304 -6.41 15.58 -22.53
C ARG A 304 -5.08 16.33 -22.38
N LEU A 305 -4.34 16.04 -21.31
CA LEU A 305 -3.19 16.83 -20.85
C LEU A 305 -1.87 16.07 -20.91
N GLY A 306 -1.92 14.75 -21.13
CA GLY A 306 -0.77 13.87 -20.98
C GLY A 306 -0.50 13.48 -19.52
N LEU A 307 0.34 12.46 -19.32
CA LEU A 307 0.56 11.81 -18.03
C LEU A 307 1.19 12.74 -16.99
N ILE A 308 2.27 13.45 -17.34
CA ILE A 308 2.98 14.35 -16.41
C ILE A 308 2.10 15.52 -16.00
N SER A 309 1.41 16.16 -16.95
CA SER A 309 0.56 17.32 -16.67
C SER A 309 -0.65 16.93 -15.81
N SER A 310 -1.26 15.76 -16.07
CA SER A 310 -2.35 15.23 -15.25
C SER A 310 -1.90 14.94 -13.83
N SER A 311 -0.71 14.35 -13.66
CA SER A 311 -0.14 14.10 -12.33
C SER A 311 0.11 15.41 -11.58
N ARG A 312 0.66 16.43 -12.28
CA ARG A 312 0.88 17.77 -11.72
C ARG A 312 -0.43 18.42 -11.29
N TRP A 313 -1.47 18.31 -12.12
CA TRP A 313 -2.80 18.86 -11.82
C TRP A 313 -3.39 18.23 -10.55
N HIS A 314 -3.35 16.89 -10.43
CA HIS A 314 -3.88 16.18 -9.27
C HIS A 314 -3.11 16.53 -7.99
N LEU A 315 -1.78 16.60 -8.06
CA LEU A 315 -0.97 16.98 -6.90
C LEU A 315 -1.20 18.45 -6.49
N GLY A 316 -1.33 19.36 -7.46
CA GLY A 316 -1.69 20.75 -7.21
C GLY A 316 -3.08 20.88 -6.59
N PHE A 317 -4.07 20.15 -7.11
CA PHE A 317 -5.41 20.10 -6.55
C PHE A 317 -5.42 19.62 -5.09
N GLN A 318 -4.62 18.57 -4.75
CA GLN A 318 -4.44 18.13 -3.38
C GLN A 318 -3.84 19.26 -2.50
N GLY A 319 -2.81 19.94 -2.99
CA GLY A 319 -2.19 21.05 -2.26
C GLY A 319 -3.15 22.19 -1.96
N VAL A 320 -3.95 22.60 -2.95
CA VAL A 320 -4.96 23.66 -2.79
C VAL A 320 -6.05 23.25 -1.80
N THR A 321 -6.63 22.07 -1.96
CA THR A 321 -7.71 21.59 -1.08
C THR A 321 -7.23 21.42 0.35
N LEU A 322 -6.03 20.91 0.59
CA LEU A 322 -5.43 20.81 1.93
C LEU A 322 -5.07 22.20 2.48
N GLY A 323 -4.64 23.14 1.65
CA GLY A 323 -4.42 24.51 2.06
C GLY A 323 -5.70 25.14 2.62
N ILE A 324 -6.84 24.99 1.91
CA ILE A 324 -8.15 25.43 2.38
C ILE A 324 -8.55 24.69 3.68
N ALA A 325 -8.32 23.37 3.74
CA ALA A 325 -8.60 22.58 4.94
C ALA A 325 -7.85 23.13 6.16
N VAL A 326 -6.54 23.35 6.04
CA VAL A 326 -5.71 23.85 7.14
C VAL A 326 -6.09 25.26 7.56
N THR A 327 -6.47 26.11 6.61
CA THR A 327 -7.00 27.46 6.91
C THR A 327 -8.32 27.37 7.69
N ALA A 328 -9.23 26.50 7.26
CA ALA A 328 -10.49 26.26 7.98
C ALA A 328 -10.24 25.69 9.38
N PHE A 329 -9.28 24.77 9.53
CA PHE A 329 -8.86 24.25 10.83
C PHE A 329 -8.39 25.37 11.77
N ALA A 330 -7.57 26.29 11.28
CA ALA A 330 -7.05 27.41 12.07
C ALA A 330 -8.14 28.41 12.50
N MET A 331 -9.26 28.48 11.78
CA MET A 331 -10.40 29.38 12.13
C MET A 331 -11.20 28.91 13.35
N GLY A 332 -11.19 27.61 13.69
CA GLY A 332 -11.74 27.04 14.92
C GLY A 332 -13.27 27.17 15.12
N SER A 333 -14.03 27.58 14.11
CA SER A 333 -15.49 27.67 14.20
C SER A 333 -16.20 26.37 13.86
N THR A 334 -17.40 26.11 14.37
CA THR A 334 -18.19 24.91 14.05
C THR A 334 -18.40 24.72 12.55
N ALA A 335 -18.66 25.80 11.83
CA ALA A 335 -18.82 25.74 10.37
C ALA A 335 -17.52 25.40 9.66
N SER A 336 -16.37 25.87 10.17
CA SER A 336 -15.06 25.58 9.58
C SER A 336 -14.63 24.13 9.72
N VAL A 337 -15.16 23.38 10.71
CA VAL A 337 -14.92 21.95 10.86
C VAL A 337 -15.44 21.17 9.65
N TYR A 338 -16.65 21.46 9.19
CA TYR A 338 -17.21 20.79 8.01
C TYR A 338 -16.44 21.14 6.73
N VAL A 339 -15.97 22.39 6.61
CA VAL A 339 -15.09 22.79 5.50
C VAL A 339 -13.76 22.02 5.56
N PHE A 340 -13.17 21.91 6.75
CA PHE A 340 -11.95 21.12 6.99
C PHE A 340 -12.12 19.68 6.53
N LEU A 341 -13.16 18.99 7.01
CA LEU A 341 -13.44 17.60 6.65
C LEU A 341 -13.76 17.44 5.16
N GLY A 342 -14.61 18.31 4.62
CA GLY A 342 -14.96 18.29 3.20
C GLY A 342 -13.76 18.49 2.27
N CYS A 343 -12.85 19.39 2.62
CA CYS A 343 -11.62 19.62 1.85
C CYS A 343 -10.63 18.47 1.99
N ILE A 344 -10.58 17.78 3.13
CA ILE A 344 -9.79 16.54 3.25
C ILE A 344 -10.36 15.46 2.33
N LEU A 345 -11.69 15.29 2.24
CA LEU A 345 -12.31 14.35 1.31
C LEU A 345 -11.97 14.69 -0.15
N LEU A 346 -12.14 15.95 -0.54
CA LEU A 346 -11.80 16.43 -1.89
C LEU A 346 -10.33 16.19 -2.23
N SER A 347 -9.42 16.36 -1.25
CA SER A 347 -8.00 16.14 -1.43
C SER A 347 -7.67 14.70 -1.86
N ARG A 348 -8.57 13.72 -1.57
CA ARG A 348 -8.38 12.31 -1.97
C ARG A 348 -8.39 12.12 -3.49
N VAL A 349 -9.20 12.91 -4.21
CA VAL A 349 -9.18 12.91 -5.69
C VAL A 349 -7.76 13.26 -6.19
N GLY A 350 -7.16 14.28 -5.59
CA GLY A 350 -5.80 14.70 -5.92
C GLY A 350 -4.76 13.65 -5.56
N LEU A 351 -4.79 13.14 -4.31
CA LEU A 351 -3.84 12.13 -3.84
C LEU A 351 -3.87 10.87 -4.69
N TYR A 352 -5.03 10.28 -4.89
CA TYR A 352 -5.15 9.02 -5.62
C TYR A 352 -4.90 9.20 -7.12
N GLY A 353 -5.27 10.36 -7.70
CA GLY A 353 -4.91 10.69 -9.08
C GLY A 353 -3.40 10.83 -9.26
N PHE A 354 -2.72 11.53 -8.35
CA PHE A 354 -1.26 11.63 -8.36
C PHE A 354 -0.58 10.28 -8.13
N SER A 355 -1.08 9.47 -7.18
CA SER A 355 -0.58 8.12 -6.92
C SER A 355 -0.61 7.23 -8.18
N ASN A 356 -1.72 7.30 -8.95
CA ASN A 356 -1.83 6.57 -10.22
C ASN A 356 -0.81 7.08 -11.25
N GLY A 357 -0.61 8.40 -11.32
CA GLY A 357 0.34 9.02 -12.24
C GLY A 357 1.78 8.68 -11.91
N GLU A 358 2.16 8.77 -10.64
CA GLU A 358 3.49 8.41 -10.15
C GLU A 358 3.79 6.93 -10.40
N PHE A 359 2.81 6.06 -10.10
CA PHE A 359 2.92 4.62 -10.34
C PHE A 359 3.15 4.32 -11.83
N GLU A 360 2.37 4.93 -12.74
CA GLU A 360 2.51 4.74 -14.16
C GLU A 360 3.82 5.34 -14.71
N LEU A 361 4.25 6.49 -14.19
CA LEU A 361 5.55 7.07 -14.55
C LEU A 361 6.70 6.14 -14.17
N ARG A 362 6.67 5.52 -12.99
CA ARG A 362 7.66 4.50 -12.61
C ARG A 362 7.63 3.30 -13.55
N GLN A 363 6.45 2.79 -13.90
CA GLN A 363 6.32 1.67 -14.86
C GLN A 363 6.95 1.97 -16.23
N ARG A 364 6.84 3.22 -16.69
CA ARG A 364 7.35 3.65 -17.99
C ARG A 364 8.85 3.99 -17.98
N LEU A 365 9.33 4.55 -16.88
CA LEU A 365 10.69 5.10 -16.79
C LEU A 365 11.71 4.12 -16.19
N ILE A 366 11.28 3.16 -15.37
CA ILE A 366 12.21 2.21 -14.76
C ILE A 366 12.56 1.09 -15.73
N PRO A 367 13.86 0.90 -16.05
CA PRO A 367 14.33 -0.21 -16.87
C PRO A 367 13.97 -1.57 -16.25
N GLU A 368 13.73 -2.58 -17.08
CA GLU A 368 13.29 -3.91 -16.65
C GLU A 368 14.19 -4.52 -15.56
N GLY A 369 15.52 -4.41 -15.70
CA GLY A 369 16.49 -4.99 -14.74
C GLY A 369 16.61 -4.27 -13.39
N ARG A 370 15.90 -3.12 -13.20
CA ARG A 370 15.91 -2.33 -11.95
C ARG A 370 14.52 -2.11 -11.35
N ARG A 371 13.51 -2.78 -11.87
CA ARG A 371 12.11 -2.61 -11.41
C ARG A 371 11.92 -3.04 -9.97
N GLY A 372 12.53 -4.14 -9.57
CA GLY A 372 12.50 -4.62 -8.19
C GLY A 372 13.19 -3.65 -7.23
N GLU A 373 14.43 -3.26 -7.53
CA GLU A 373 15.23 -2.34 -6.71
C GLU A 373 14.51 -1.01 -6.47
N LEU A 374 14.13 -0.30 -7.54
CA LEU A 374 13.55 1.05 -7.43
C LEU A 374 12.12 1.05 -6.87
N ASN A 375 11.32 0.00 -7.12
CA ASN A 375 10.00 -0.11 -6.51
C ASN A 375 10.07 -0.50 -5.02
N SER A 376 11.06 -1.28 -4.62
CA SER A 376 11.36 -1.53 -3.21
C SER A 376 11.82 -0.26 -2.50
N LEU A 377 12.62 0.58 -3.17
CA LEU A 377 13.01 1.90 -2.65
C LEU A 377 11.77 2.79 -2.43
N SER A 378 10.77 2.75 -3.32
CA SER A 378 9.50 3.46 -3.13
C SER A 378 8.75 2.96 -1.88
N SER A 379 8.65 1.65 -1.68
CA SER A 379 8.05 1.07 -0.48
C SER A 379 8.81 1.46 0.79
N LEU A 380 10.14 1.47 0.72
CA LEU A 380 11.00 1.84 1.83
C LEU A 380 10.80 3.31 2.24
N THR A 381 10.80 4.22 1.27
CA THR A 381 10.64 5.67 1.53
C THR A 381 9.25 6.01 2.05
N THR A 382 8.19 5.37 1.54
CA THR A 382 6.82 5.57 2.05
C THR A 382 6.65 5.01 3.45
N THR A 383 7.24 3.84 3.74
CA THR A 383 7.23 3.26 5.10
C THR A 383 8.03 4.14 6.07
N SER A 384 9.20 4.67 5.66
CA SER A 384 9.97 5.61 6.48
C SER A 384 9.16 6.86 6.81
N ALA A 385 8.48 7.45 5.83
CA ALA A 385 7.63 8.60 6.04
C ALA A 385 6.51 8.31 7.05
N THR A 386 5.87 7.15 6.94
CA THR A 386 4.85 6.70 7.88
C THR A 386 5.40 6.53 9.29
N LEU A 387 6.57 5.89 9.43
CA LEU A 387 7.23 5.71 10.74
C LEU A 387 7.60 7.06 11.37
N ILE A 388 8.13 8.00 10.59
CA ILE A 388 8.43 9.36 11.05
C ILE A 388 7.18 10.04 11.54
N LEU A 389 6.05 9.94 10.80
CA LEU A 389 4.78 10.54 11.17
C LEU A 389 4.26 9.98 12.51
N PHE A 390 4.25 8.65 12.67
CA PHE A 390 3.80 8.03 13.91
C PHE A 390 4.75 8.32 15.09
N SER A 391 6.07 8.36 14.84
CA SER A 391 7.03 8.76 15.86
C SER A 391 6.81 10.20 16.31
N ALA A 392 6.59 11.14 15.35
CA ALA A 392 6.26 12.51 15.68
C ALA A 392 4.96 12.60 16.49
N GLY A 393 3.91 11.86 16.10
CA GLY A 393 2.65 11.79 16.86
C GLY A 393 2.80 11.23 18.27
N SER A 394 3.71 10.26 18.48
CA SER A 394 3.95 9.69 19.81
C SER A 394 4.75 10.61 20.74
N LEU A 395 5.48 11.59 20.19
CA LEU A 395 6.22 12.58 20.95
C LEU A 395 5.37 13.78 21.37
N LEU A 396 4.15 13.90 20.87
CA LEU A 396 3.22 14.98 21.19
C LEU A 396 2.20 14.48 22.21
N PRO A 397 2.34 14.84 23.51
CA PRO A 397 1.56 14.23 24.58
C PRO A 397 0.12 14.74 24.68
N GLN A 398 -0.19 15.89 24.07
CA GLN A 398 -1.51 16.52 24.19
C GLN A 398 -2.24 16.50 22.84
N THR A 399 -3.56 16.32 22.89
CA THR A 399 -4.41 16.33 21.71
C THR A 399 -4.38 17.70 21.01
N GLU A 400 -4.19 18.79 21.76
CA GLU A 400 -4.00 20.14 21.25
C GLU A 400 -2.78 20.30 20.32
N ASP A 401 -1.75 19.48 20.53
CA ASP A 401 -0.53 19.49 19.71
C ASP A 401 -0.75 18.90 18.30
N PHE A 402 -1.90 18.30 18.06
CA PHE A 402 -2.29 17.80 16.72
C PHE A 402 -2.18 18.88 15.64
N LYS A 403 -2.37 20.15 16.01
CA LYS A 403 -2.17 21.30 15.09
C LYS A 403 -0.80 21.31 14.41
N TYR A 404 0.27 20.91 15.11
CA TYR A 404 1.61 20.84 14.52
C TYR A 404 1.69 19.79 13.43
N LEU A 405 1.05 18.63 13.64
CA LEU A 405 0.97 17.57 12.63
C LEU A 405 0.15 18.00 11.41
N VAL A 406 -0.89 18.80 11.61
CA VAL A 406 -1.69 19.40 10.53
C VAL A 406 -0.84 20.33 9.66
N TYR A 407 -0.04 21.23 10.29
CA TYR A 407 0.84 22.14 9.55
C TYR A 407 2.00 21.38 8.86
N VAL A 408 2.61 20.41 9.52
CA VAL A 408 3.62 19.52 8.91
C VAL A 408 3.05 18.78 7.70
N SER A 409 1.81 18.30 7.79
CA SER A 409 1.12 17.64 6.68
C SER A 409 0.99 18.55 5.45
N LEU A 410 0.56 19.79 5.65
CA LEU A 410 0.46 20.77 4.55
C LEU A 410 1.84 21.07 3.97
N ALA A 411 2.84 21.33 4.82
CA ALA A 411 4.22 21.60 4.39
C ALA A 411 4.78 20.43 3.55
N ALA A 412 4.55 19.18 3.97
CA ALA A 412 4.97 18.00 3.24
C ALA A 412 4.31 17.88 1.85
N VAL A 413 3.00 18.17 1.75
CA VAL A 413 2.29 18.17 0.45
C VAL A 413 2.78 19.30 -0.46
N LEU A 414 3.01 20.49 0.07
CA LEU A 414 3.58 21.60 -0.72
C LEU A 414 5.01 21.28 -1.19
N LEU A 415 5.82 20.67 -0.33
CA LEU A 415 7.17 20.22 -0.70
C LEU A 415 7.10 19.15 -1.79
N ALA A 416 6.16 18.19 -1.69
CA ALA A 416 5.92 17.19 -2.73
C ALA A 416 5.62 17.84 -4.09
N ASN A 417 4.78 18.90 -4.11
CA ASN A 417 4.51 19.68 -5.31
C ASN A 417 5.78 20.30 -5.89
N VAL A 418 6.61 20.95 -5.07
CA VAL A 418 7.86 21.58 -5.51
C VAL A 418 8.82 20.53 -6.09
N VAL A 419 8.97 19.39 -5.39
CA VAL A 419 9.85 18.30 -5.82
C VAL A 419 9.39 17.73 -7.17
N PHE A 420 8.08 17.45 -7.31
CA PHE A 420 7.53 16.92 -8.55
C PHE A 420 7.63 17.91 -9.71
N ILE A 421 7.35 19.19 -9.48
CA ILE A 421 7.47 20.23 -10.51
C ILE A 421 8.94 20.33 -11.00
N LYS A 422 9.91 20.38 -10.07
CA LYS A 422 11.34 20.42 -10.41
C LYS A 422 11.78 19.17 -11.20
N TRP A 423 11.34 18.00 -10.76
CA TRP A 423 11.61 16.74 -11.44
C TRP A 423 11.03 16.75 -12.86
N SER A 424 9.75 17.07 -13.01
CA SER A 424 9.05 17.04 -14.30
C SER A 424 9.55 18.10 -15.29
N SER A 425 10.04 19.24 -14.82
CA SER A 425 10.64 20.27 -15.67
C SER A 425 11.97 19.81 -16.28
N ARG A 426 12.74 19.00 -15.55
CA ARG A 426 14.00 18.41 -16.08
C ARG A 426 13.71 17.34 -17.13
N GLN A 427 12.64 16.59 -17.03
CA GLN A 427 12.22 15.60 -18.03
C GLN A 427 11.77 16.27 -19.33
N GLY A 428 11.08 17.41 -19.27
CA GLY A 428 10.66 18.17 -20.45
C GLY A 428 11.81 18.74 -21.28
N VAL A 429 12.97 19.01 -20.66
CA VAL A 429 14.17 19.47 -21.38
C VAL A 429 14.85 18.31 -22.13
N VAL A 430 14.81 17.11 -21.61
CA VAL A 430 15.40 15.90 -22.25
C VAL A 430 14.56 15.49 -23.47
N THR A 431 13.24 15.66 -23.44
CA THR A 431 12.34 15.32 -24.57
C THR A 431 12.36 16.33 -25.70
N SER A 432 12.81 17.57 -25.47
CA SER A 432 12.98 18.58 -26.55
C SER A 432 14.31 18.45 -27.32
N GLY A 433 15.23 17.61 -26.83
CA GLY A 433 16.56 17.41 -27.45
C GLY A 433 16.78 16.04 -28.11
N SER A 434 15.88 15.09 -27.94
CA SER A 434 15.91 13.79 -28.61
C SER A 434 14.49 13.41 -29.02
N GLU A 435 14.29 13.31 -30.33
CA GLU A 435 13.08 12.87 -31.03
C GLU A 435 11.97 12.19 -30.23
N ASN A 436 10.78 12.79 -30.34
CA ASN A 436 9.40 12.35 -30.10
C ASN A 436 9.08 10.82 -30.11
N LEU A 437 9.73 9.98 -29.35
CA LEU A 437 9.52 8.52 -29.43
C LEU A 437 8.77 7.88 -28.23
N TYR A 438 8.46 8.63 -27.15
CA TYR A 438 7.87 7.99 -25.94
C TYR A 438 6.67 8.69 -25.30
N PHE A 439 6.13 9.79 -25.85
CA PHE A 439 5.09 10.58 -25.15
C PHE A 439 3.87 10.98 -26.03
N GLN A 440 3.60 10.27 -27.11
CA GLN A 440 2.30 10.36 -27.80
C GLN A 440 1.32 9.29 -27.34
#